data_ca3ecb2d3f9b3dcb4b2ee6e017c63ca6
#
_entry.id   ca3ecb2d3f9b3dcb4b2ee6e017c63ca6
#
_cell.length_a   1.000
_cell.length_b   1.000
_cell.length_c   1.000
_cell.angle_alpha   90.00
_cell.angle_beta   90.00
_cell.angle_gamma   90.00
#
_symmetry.space_group_name_H-M   'P 1'
#
loop_
_entity.id
_entity.type
_entity.pdbx_description
1 polymer ?
#
loop_
_entity_poly.entity_id
_entity_poly.type
_entity_poly.pdbx_seq_one_letter_code
_entity_poly.pdbx_strand_id
1 'polypeptide(L)'
;MLKQPQTFTTHPQQWAQHLGISEQAVALYQDAEVIDLHNDSFLWQRLLNYRLDQWHEPWWGYAPFGRQVDFPRAQAAAMNGIVFDIPTNPFVPKARKYAALRQHIARMLATFQQAEQAGCAIQHVVSYADYQQARSQDKLAAWISIQGGQAIDNNLYDLQRIPEVHRITLLHFTRSRIGVSSFDRWRQHQGLTPFGKQFVQALAAERILVDLSHINAAGFWDAIDCLPDGVPPVVTHTGVKGVCDIWRNIDDAQIRAVAERGGTIGVIFERNFIARHRQHKQMRSIVDHMAHIIAVGGEDAVSLGSDYDGMITLPFDFTDIRWQPVLVDEMLLRGWSEARIHKILGLNFLRVIREVRPQ
;
A
#
# COMPACT_ATOMS: atom_id res chain seq x y z
N MET A 1 11.47 -19.38 25.38
CA MET A 1 11.24 -18.02 25.88
C MET A 1 11.24 -17.11 24.66
N LEU A 2 10.09 -16.64 24.22
CA LEU A 2 9.98 -15.60 23.19
C LEU A 2 10.58 -14.33 23.80
N LYS A 3 11.66 -13.82 23.21
CA LYS A 3 12.17 -12.49 23.58
C LYS A 3 11.02 -11.51 23.33
N GLN A 4 10.57 -10.81 24.37
CA GLN A 4 9.62 -9.72 24.16
C GLN A 4 10.22 -8.75 23.15
N PRO A 5 9.43 -8.28 22.17
CA PRO A 5 9.90 -7.27 21.24
C PRO A 5 10.39 -6.07 22.03
N GLN A 6 11.57 -5.57 21.71
CA GLN A 6 12.02 -4.28 22.24
C GLN A 6 10.99 -3.24 21.80
N THR A 7 10.25 -2.69 22.75
CA THR A 7 9.21 -1.70 22.49
C THR A 7 9.90 -0.35 22.25
N PHE A 8 10.35 -0.13 21.01
CA PHE A 8 10.92 1.15 20.58
C PHE A 8 9.93 2.31 20.82
N THR A 9 8.63 2.04 20.74
CA THR A 9 7.56 3.03 20.91
C THR A 9 7.46 3.64 22.30
N THR A 10 7.88 2.95 23.37
CA THR A 10 7.82 3.46 24.74
C THR A 10 8.98 4.41 25.08
N HIS A 11 10.05 4.40 24.29
CA HIS A 11 11.25 5.20 24.54
C HIS A 11 11.74 5.86 23.24
N PRO A 12 11.16 7.02 22.82
CA PRO A 12 11.53 7.72 21.59
C PRO A 12 13.02 7.96 21.41
N GLN A 13 13.72 8.33 22.48
CA GLN A 13 15.17 8.54 22.46
C GLN A 13 15.96 7.28 22.10
N GLN A 14 15.56 6.12 22.66
CA GLN A 14 16.23 4.86 22.34
C GLN A 14 15.98 4.44 20.89
N TRP A 15 14.78 4.71 20.36
CA TRP A 15 14.44 4.45 18.97
C TRP A 15 15.26 5.36 18.04
N ALA A 16 15.30 6.65 18.32
CA ALA A 16 16.12 7.61 17.58
C ALA A 16 17.60 7.23 17.59
N GLN A 17 18.15 6.87 18.75
CA GLN A 17 19.53 6.40 18.89
C GLN A 17 19.80 5.12 18.09
N HIS A 18 18.87 4.16 18.13
CA HIS A 18 18.99 2.91 17.38
C HIS A 18 19.01 3.14 15.87
N LEU A 19 18.18 4.05 15.37
CA LEU A 19 18.08 4.39 13.95
C LEU A 19 19.15 5.42 13.50
N GLY A 20 19.83 6.07 14.43
CA GLY A 20 20.81 7.12 14.13
C GLY A 20 20.18 8.40 13.57
N ILE A 21 18.98 8.76 14.04
CA ILE A 21 18.18 9.92 13.59
C ILE A 21 17.88 10.88 14.75
N SER A 22 17.25 12.01 14.43
CA SER A 22 16.83 12.99 15.44
C SER A 22 15.66 12.48 16.30
N GLU A 23 15.62 12.87 17.57
CA GLU A 23 14.47 12.63 18.46
C GLU A 23 13.20 13.32 17.91
N GLN A 24 13.35 14.49 17.28
CA GLN A 24 12.25 15.21 16.63
C GLN A 24 11.58 14.34 15.56
N ALA A 25 12.35 13.61 14.75
CA ALA A 25 11.79 12.74 13.70
C ALA A 25 10.93 11.62 14.29
N VAL A 26 11.38 11.01 15.39
CA VAL A 26 10.61 9.97 16.07
C VAL A 26 9.36 10.55 16.73
N ALA A 27 9.48 11.70 17.40
CA ALA A 27 8.34 12.35 18.06
C ALA A 27 7.26 12.73 17.03
N LEU A 28 7.66 13.34 15.91
CA LEU A 28 6.74 13.70 14.83
C LEU A 28 6.10 12.46 14.18
N TYR A 29 6.87 11.39 13.99
CA TYR A 29 6.36 10.12 13.46
C TYR A 29 5.30 9.50 14.39
N GLN A 30 5.53 9.55 15.71
CA GLN A 30 4.59 9.01 16.70
C GLN A 30 3.32 9.86 16.88
N ASP A 31 3.41 11.17 16.61
CA ASP A 31 2.25 12.10 16.63
C ASP A 31 1.41 11.99 15.34
N ALA A 32 1.97 11.45 14.27
CA ALA A 32 1.31 11.34 12.98
C ALA A 32 0.38 10.13 12.90
N GLU A 33 -0.64 10.22 12.04
CA GLU A 33 -1.36 9.04 11.53
C GLU A 33 -0.53 8.38 10.45
N VAL A 34 0.07 7.22 10.75
CA VAL A 34 0.96 6.50 9.84
C VAL A 34 0.23 5.32 9.18
N ILE A 35 0.03 5.40 7.88
CA ILE A 35 -0.74 4.42 7.11
C ILE A 35 0.04 3.98 5.87
N ASP A 36 0.19 2.68 5.70
CA ASP A 36 0.77 2.08 4.51
C ASP A 36 -0.33 1.57 3.56
N LEU A 37 -0.29 2.04 2.32
CA LEU A 37 -1.33 1.78 1.32
C LEU A 37 -1.24 0.40 0.68
N HIS A 38 -0.14 -0.34 0.85
CA HIS A 38 0.04 -1.63 0.18
C HIS A 38 1.03 -2.54 0.91
N ASN A 39 0.56 -3.72 1.29
CA ASN A 39 1.34 -4.74 1.98
C ASN A 39 0.93 -6.15 1.56
N ASP A 40 1.88 -6.97 1.16
CA ASP A 40 1.67 -8.34 0.66
C ASP A 40 2.02 -9.44 1.68
N SER A 41 2.17 -9.14 2.97
CA SER A 41 2.55 -10.12 3.99
C SER A 41 1.61 -11.34 4.05
N PHE A 42 0.33 -11.16 3.66
CA PHE A 42 -0.63 -12.24 3.56
C PHE A 42 -0.27 -13.30 2.49
N LEU A 43 0.53 -12.94 1.48
CA LEU A 43 1.06 -13.89 0.50
C LEU A 43 1.87 -15.01 1.19
N TRP A 44 2.71 -14.65 2.15
CA TRP A 44 3.57 -15.60 2.87
C TRP A 44 2.78 -16.49 3.83
N GLN A 45 1.69 -15.97 4.41
CA GLN A 45 0.77 -16.80 5.17
C GLN A 45 0.12 -17.87 4.26
N ARG A 46 -0.21 -17.52 3.04
CA ARG A 46 -0.80 -18.47 2.08
C ARG A 46 0.18 -19.52 1.58
N LEU A 47 1.40 -19.12 1.30
CA LEU A 47 2.41 -19.99 0.67
C LEU A 47 3.22 -20.80 1.69
N LEU A 48 3.55 -20.22 2.82
CA LEU A 48 4.48 -20.79 3.79
C LEU A 48 3.90 -20.92 5.20
N ASN A 49 2.59 -20.70 5.35
CA ASN A 49 1.91 -20.69 6.66
C ASN A 49 2.55 -19.73 7.67
N TYR A 50 3.06 -18.59 7.18
CA TYR A 50 3.65 -17.52 7.99
C TYR A 50 2.62 -16.96 8.97
N ARG A 51 3.01 -16.85 10.25
CA ARG A 51 2.14 -16.40 11.34
C ARG A 51 2.27 -14.89 11.52
N LEU A 52 1.32 -14.12 11.00
CA LEU A 52 1.32 -12.65 11.12
C LEU A 52 1.11 -12.14 12.56
N ASP A 53 0.55 -12.98 13.44
CA ASP A 53 0.34 -12.71 14.86
C ASP A 53 1.58 -12.97 15.73
N GLN A 54 2.70 -13.35 15.14
CA GLN A 54 3.95 -13.66 15.84
C GLN A 54 5.10 -12.80 15.32
N TRP A 55 5.98 -12.41 16.24
CA TRP A 55 7.24 -11.77 15.90
C TRP A 55 8.18 -12.74 15.19
N HIS A 56 8.69 -12.35 14.03
CA HIS A 56 9.62 -13.15 13.24
C HIS A 56 10.98 -12.48 13.15
N GLU A 57 11.96 -12.96 13.92
CA GLU A 57 13.35 -12.57 13.73
C GLU A 57 13.92 -13.22 12.46
N PRO A 58 14.59 -12.45 11.58
CA PRO A 58 15.32 -13.02 10.47
C PRO A 58 16.49 -13.84 11.04
N TRP A 59 16.55 -15.14 10.73
CA TRP A 59 17.60 -16.01 11.29
C TRP A 59 18.99 -15.77 10.67
N TRP A 60 19.09 -14.96 9.60
CA TRP A 60 20.33 -14.47 8.98
C TRP A 60 20.38 -12.95 8.80
N GLY A 61 19.71 -12.17 9.59
CA GLY A 61 19.82 -10.73 9.64
C GLY A 61 19.15 -9.93 8.52
N TYR A 62 18.73 -10.56 7.41
CA TYR A 62 18.04 -9.92 6.29
C TYR A 62 17.03 -10.86 5.64
N ALA A 63 15.80 -10.41 5.51
CA ALA A 63 14.74 -11.16 4.85
C ALA A 63 14.35 -10.48 3.51
N PRO A 64 14.95 -10.89 2.39
CA PRO A 64 14.78 -10.17 1.12
C PRO A 64 13.37 -10.26 0.54
N PHE A 65 12.57 -11.26 0.93
CA PHE A 65 11.26 -11.52 0.32
C PHE A 65 10.15 -11.81 1.34
N GLY A 66 10.27 -11.34 2.56
CA GLY A 66 9.28 -11.56 3.60
C GLY A 66 9.81 -11.15 4.96
N ARG A 67 8.96 -11.19 5.99
CA ARG A 67 9.29 -10.80 7.36
C ARG A 67 9.61 -9.32 7.53
N GLN A 68 9.14 -8.49 6.63
CA GLN A 68 9.25 -7.04 6.74
C GLN A 68 8.14 -6.50 7.64
N VAL A 69 6.99 -7.21 7.70
CA VAL A 69 5.83 -6.87 8.53
C VAL A 69 5.24 -8.12 9.19
N ASP A 70 4.92 -8.01 10.46
CA ASP A 70 3.98 -8.80 11.23
C ASP A 70 3.24 -7.87 12.19
N PHE A 71 2.14 -8.30 12.81
CA PHE A 71 1.34 -7.40 13.66
C PHE A 71 2.10 -6.89 14.88
N PRO A 72 2.87 -7.72 15.63
CA PRO A 72 3.72 -7.22 16.72
C PRO A 72 4.74 -6.19 16.24
N ARG A 73 5.32 -6.37 15.05
CA ARG A 73 6.28 -5.41 14.47
C ARG A 73 5.60 -4.14 14.02
N ALA A 74 4.39 -4.22 13.44
CA ALA A 74 3.60 -3.05 13.08
C ALA A 74 3.21 -2.21 14.31
N GLN A 75 2.84 -2.87 15.42
CA GLN A 75 2.60 -2.20 16.70
C GLN A 75 3.87 -1.56 17.26
N ALA A 76 5.01 -2.29 17.24
CA ALA A 76 6.30 -1.75 17.66
C ALA A 76 6.76 -0.58 16.77
N ALA A 77 6.30 -0.50 15.53
CA ALA A 77 6.52 0.60 14.60
C ALA A 77 5.49 1.74 14.75
N ALA A 78 4.62 1.71 15.75
CA ALA A 78 3.56 2.70 15.96
C ALA A 78 2.70 2.97 14.71
N MET A 79 2.44 1.92 13.90
CA MET A 79 1.56 2.03 12.74
C MET A 79 0.11 2.22 13.17
N ASN A 80 -0.58 3.14 12.50
CA ASN A 80 -2.01 3.40 12.73
C ASN A 80 -2.89 2.63 11.75
N GLY A 81 -2.36 2.34 10.55
CA GLY A 81 -3.09 1.59 9.55
C GLY A 81 -2.22 0.89 8.52
N ILE A 82 -2.68 -0.26 8.06
CA ILE A 82 -2.04 -1.02 6.98
C ILE A 82 -3.13 -1.59 6.06
N VAL A 83 -2.91 -1.44 4.76
CA VAL A 83 -3.72 -2.12 3.75
C VAL A 83 -3.05 -3.44 3.39
N PHE A 84 -3.69 -4.55 3.76
CA PHE A 84 -3.25 -5.90 3.43
C PHE A 84 -3.86 -6.36 2.12
N ASP A 85 -3.02 -6.72 1.17
CA ASP A 85 -3.44 -7.15 -0.14
C ASP A 85 -3.61 -8.67 -0.24
N ILE A 86 -4.59 -9.07 -1.06
CA ILE A 86 -4.77 -10.44 -1.51
C ILE A 86 -4.26 -10.53 -2.95
N PRO A 87 -2.99 -10.89 -3.18
CA PRO A 87 -2.49 -11.14 -4.53
C PRO A 87 -3.26 -12.31 -5.15
N THR A 88 -3.87 -12.07 -6.30
CA THR A 88 -4.73 -13.06 -6.95
C THR A 88 -3.92 -13.95 -7.89
N ASN A 89 -4.22 -15.25 -7.87
CA ASN A 89 -3.57 -16.21 -8.76
C ASN A 89 -4.26 -16.21 -10.13
N PRO A 90 -3.58 -15.82 -11.23
CA PRO A 90 -4.17 -15.78 -12.56
C PRO A 90 -4.48 -17.16 -13.14
N PHE A 91 -3.87 -18.22 -12.60
CA PHE A 91 -4.03 -19.60 -13.08
C PHE A 91 -5.22 -20.34 -12.44
N VAL A 92 -5.96 -19.69 -11.54
CA VAL A 92 -7.19 -20.29 -10.99
C VAL A 92 -8.22 -20.43 -12.12
N PRO A 93 -8.82 -21.64 -12.30
CA PRO A 93 -9.87 -21.85 -13.29
C PRO A 93 -11.03 -20.87 -13.12
N LYS A 94 -11.57 -20.37 -14.24
CA LYS A 94 -12.61 -19.34 -14.27
C LYS A 94 -13.76 -19.63 -13.30
N ALA A 95 -14.27 -20.85 -13.28
CA ALA A 95 -15.38 -21.27 -12.41
C ALA A 95 -15.07 -21.23 -10.90
N ARG A 96 -13.78 -21.18 -10.51
CA ARG A 96 -13.32 -21.21 -9.13
C ARG A 96 -12.80 -19.87 -8.61
N LYS A 97 -12.61 -18.87 -9.49
CA LYS A 97 -11.98 -17.59 -9.13
C LYS A 97 -12.64 -16.92 -7.93
N TYR A 98 -13.96 -16.72 -8.01
CA TYR A 98 -14.70 -16.06 -6.94
C TYR A 98 -14.67 -16.85 -5.63
N ALA A 99 -14.88 -18.17 -5.69
CA ALA A 99 -14.85 -19.02 -4.50
C ALA A 99 -13.44 -19.01 -3.83
N ALA A 100 -12.38 -19.04 -4.62
CA ALA A 100 -11.01 -18.92 -4.13
C ALA A 100 -10.76 -17.55 -3.47
N LEU A 101 -11.25 -16.46 -4.06
CA LEU A 101 -11.15 -15.14 -3.47
C LEU A 101 -11.88 -15.07 -2.11
N ARG A 102 -13.13 -15.57 -2.05
CA ARG A 102 -13.90 -15.60 -0.78
C ARG A 102 -13.19 -16.39 0.32
N GLN A 103 -12.52 -17.50 -0.04
CA GLN A 103 -11.69 -18.26 0.91
C GLN A 103 -10.50 -17.43 1.42
N HIS A 104 -9.86 -16.64 0.56
CA HIS A 104 -8.75 -15.78 0.97
C HIS A 104 -9.22 -14.63 1.87
N ILE A 105 -10.34 -13.99 1.56
CA ILE A 105 -10.95 -12.96 2.42
C ILE A 105 -11.29 -13.55 3.79
N ALA A 106 -11.98 -14.69 3.82
CA ALA A 106 -12.33 -15.35 5.08
C ALA A 106 -11.10 -15.74 5.91
N ARG A 107 -10.03 -16.22 5.26
CA ARG A 107 -8.77 -16.53 5.93
C ARG A 107 -8.11 -15.29 6.52
N MET A 108 -8.10 -14.16 5.80
CA MET A 108 -7.53 -12.91 6.29
C MET A 108 -8.32 -12.37 7.49
N LEU A 109 -9.65 -12.37 7.42
CA LEU A 109 -10.51 -12.00 8.55
C LEU A 109 -10.27 -12.88 9.78
N ALA A 110 -10.18 -14.20 9.59
CA ALA A 110 -9.86 -15.13 10.67
C ALA A 110 -8.47 -14.85 11.28
N THR A 111 -7.51 -14.43 10.46
CA THR A 111 -6.17 -14.05 10.92
C THR A 111 -6.23 -12.80 11.81
N PHE A 112 -7.00 -11.78 11.44
CA PHE A 112 -7.18 -10.59 12.27
C PHE A 112 -7.86 -10.94 13.60
N GLN A 113 -8.91 -11.77 13.59
CA GLN A 113 -9.58 -12.24 14.81
C GLN A 113 -8.64 -13.05 15.73
N GLN A 114 -7.84 -13.94 15.16
CA GLN A 114 -6.86 -14.72 15.92
C GLN A 114 -5.79 -13.81 16.54
N ALA A 115 -5.32 -12.82 15.81
CA ALA A 115 -4.36 -11.86 16.31
C ALA A 115 -4.93 -11.03 17.47
N GLU A 116 -6.17 -10.55 17.36
CA GLU A 116 -6.86 -9.84 18.42
C GLU A 116 -7.02 -10.71 19.67
N GLN A 117 -7.42 -11.98 19.52
CA GLN A 117 -7.50 -12.97 20.60
C GLN A 117 -6.14 -13.25 21.25
N ALA A 118 -5.05 -13.16 20.47
CA ALA A 118 -3.68 -13.28 20.96
C ALA A 118 -3.13 -12.02 21.63
N GLY A 119 -3.92 -10.95 21.73
CA GLY A 119 -3.55 -9.69 22.37
C GLY A 119 -2.97 -8.63 21.44
N CYS A 120 -2.99 -8.82 20.10
CA CYS A 120 -2.67 -7.76 19.17
C CYS A 120 -3.83 -6.77 19.08
N ALA A 121 -3.55 -5.48 19.28
CA ALA A 121 -4.55 -4.42 19.11
C ALA A 121 -4.78 -4.14 17.61
N ILE A 122 -5.62 -4.92 16.95
CA ILE A 122 -5.91 -4.83 15.52
C ILE A 122 -7.42 -4.91 15.26
N GLN A 123 -7.91 -4.17 14.26
CA GLN A 123 -9.31 -4.20 13.85
C GLN A 123 -9.41 -4.14 12.32
N HIS A 124 -10.21 -5.02 11.73
CA HIS A 124 -10.60 -4.88 10.32
C HIS A 124 -11.46 -3.63 10.14
N VAL A 125 -11.13 -2.83 9.14
CA VAL A 125 -11.83 -1.60 8.79
C VAL A 125 -12.07 -1.53 7.28
N VAL A 126 -13.16 -0.88 6.89
CA VAL A 126 -13.53 -0.71 5.48
C VAL A 126 -13.76 0.75 5.14
N SER A 127 -14.26 1.53 6.10
CA SER A 127 -14.65 2.94 5.94
C SER A 127 -13.79 3.87 6.79
N TYR A 128 -13.99 5.17 6.60
CA TYR A 128 -13.38 6.19 7.45
C TYR A 128 -13.94 6.15 8.89
N ALA A 129 -15.24 5.88 9.05
CA ALA A 129 -15.86 5.73 10.37
C ALA A 129 -15.29 4.52 11.13
N ASP A 130 -15.09 3.37 10.46
CA ASP A 130 -14.43 2.21 11.06
C ASP A 130 -12.99 2.54 11.50
N TYR A 131 -12.25 3.29 10.67
CA TYR A 131 -10.92 3.77 11.01
C TYR A 131 -10.93 4.61 12.29
N GLN A 132 -11.81 5.61 12.37
CA GLN A 132 -11.94 6.44 13.57
C GLN A 132 -12.27 5.61 14.80
N GLN A 133 -13.14 4.61 14.68
CA GLN A 133 -13.49 3.70 15.76
C GLN A 133 -12.27 2.88 16.20
N ALA A 134 -11.49 2.31 15.26
CA ALA A 134 -10.27 1.56 15.57
C ALA A 134 -9.26 2.45 16.32
N ARG A 135 -9.06 3.69 15.84
CA ARG A 135 -8.13 4.65 16.46
C ARG A 135 -8.56 5.08 17.86
N SER A 136 -9.86 5.25 18.10
CA SER A 136 -10.38 5.57 19.44
C SER A 136 -10.11 4.49 20.49
N GLN A 137 -9.77 3.27 20.04
CA GLN A 137 -9.42 2.10 20.85
C GLN A 137 -7.92 1.75 20.78
N ASP A 138 -7.08 2.64 20.25
CA ASP A 138 -5.64 2.42 20.03
C ASP A 138 -5.32 1.15 19.23
N LYS A 139 -6.21 0.76 18.31
CA LYS A 139 -6.02 -0.40 17.46
C LYS A 139 -5.40 -0.02 16.12
N LEU A 140 -4.57 -0.92 15.59
CA LEU A 140 -4.12 -0.90 14.20
C LEU A 140 -5.31 -1.13 13.27
N ALA A 141 -5.58 -0.18 12.40
CA ALA A 141 -6.60 -0.33 11.36
C ALA A 141 -6.08 -1.22 10.22
N ALA A 142 -6.74 -2.34 9.97
CA ALA A 142 -6.37 -3.30 8.94
C ALA A 142 -7.41 -3.30 7.82
N TRP A 143 -7.08 -2.74 6.66
CA TRP A 143 -7.91 -2.84 5.47
C TRP A 143 -7.59 -4.09 4.68
N ILE A 144 -8.59 -4.63 3.97
CA ILE A 144 -8.43 -5.69 2.97
C ILE A 144 -8.56 -5.11 1.59
N SER A 145 -7.59 -5.42 0.71
CA SER A 145 -7.66 -5.11 -0.71
C SER A 145 -7.38 -6.33 -1.58
N ILE A 146 -7.67 -6.21 -2.86
CA ILE A 146 -7.42 -7.26 -3.86
C ILE A 146 -6.42 -6.73 -4.87
N GLN A 147 -5.30 -7.44 -5.03
CA GLN A 147 -4.31 -7.15 -6.06
C GLN A 147 -4.55 -8.03 -7.28
N GLY A 148 -5.21 -7.43 -8.28
CA GLY A 148 -5.61 -8.06 -9.54
C GLY A 148 -7.10 -8.38 -9.63
N GLY A 149 -7.85 -7.52 -10.32
CA GLY A 149 -9.30 -7.64 -10.51
C GLY A 149 -9.74 -8.89 -11.28
N GLN A 150 -8.79 -9.65 -11.88
CA GLN A 150 -9.10 -10.92 -12.56
C GLN A 150 -9.75 -11.96 -11.64
N ALA A 151 -9.70 -11.80 -10.33
CA ALA A 151 -10.39 -12.69 -9.40
C ALA A 151 -11.92 -12.60 -9.50
N ILE A 152 -12.43 -11.47 -9.96
CA ILE A 152 -13.86 -11.16 -10.09
C ILE A 152 -14.24 -10.68 -11.50
N ASP A 153 -13.43 -10.96 -12.52
CA ASP A 153 -13.69 -10.55 -13.89
C ASP A 153 -14.76 -11.39 -14.61
N ASN A 154 -15.47 -12.25 -13.89
CA ASN A 154 -16.53 -13.10 -14.45
C ASN A 154 -17.89 -12.44 -14.36
N ASN A 155 -18.18 -11.77 -13.26
CA ASN A 155 -19.50 -11.23 -12.96
C ASN A 155 -19.35 -9.97 -12.08
N LEU A 156 -19.81 -8.82 -12.55
CA LEU A 156 -19.74 -7.56 -11.82
C LEU A 156 -20.58 -7.58 -10.52
N TYR A 157 -21.64 -8.40 -10.47
CA TYR A 157 -22.42 -8.60 -9.24
C TYR A 157 -21.59 -9.14 -8.06
N ASP A 158 -20.45 -9.79 -8.33
CA ASP A 158 -19.60 -10.29 -7.26
C ASP A 158 -18.94 -9.16 -6.46
N LEU A 159 -18.88 -7.92 -6.98
CA LEU A 159 -18.41 -6.74 -6.25
C LEU A 159 -19.27 -6.43 -5.03
N GLN A 160 -20.60 -6.57 -5.15
CA GLN A 160 -21.54 -6.34 -4.03
C GLN A 160 -21.44 -7.42 -2.94
N ARG A 161 -20.79 -8.52 -3.22
CA ARG A 161 -20.68 -9.68 -2.33
C ARG A 161 -19.32 -9.75 -1.61
N ILE A 162 -18.53 -8.68 -1.69
CA ILE A 162 -17.24 -8.52 -1.00
C ILE A 162 -17.17 -7.19 -0.21
N PRO A 163 -18.16 -6.94 0.69
CA PRO A 163 -18.22 -5.67 1.43
C PRO A 163 -16.99 -5.44 2.32
N GLU A 164 -16.24 -6.50 2.62
CA GLU A 164 -15.01 -6.46 3.43
C GLU A 164 -13.83 -5.79 2.70
N VAL A 165 -13.94 -5.58 1.38
CA VAL A 165 -12.86 -5.07 0.54
C VAL A 165 -13.09 -3.59 0.25
N HIS A 166 -12.08 -2.75 0.51
CA HIS A 166 -12.19 -1.31 0.27
C HIS A 166 -11.59 -0.89 -1.08
N ARG A 167 -10.70 -1.70 -1.69
CA ARG A 167 -9.92 -1.34 -2.87
C ARG A 167 -9.62 -2.54 -3.75
N ILE A 168 -9.54 -2.32 -5.06
CA ILE A 168 -9.09 -3.32 -6.03
C ILE A 168 -8.07 -2.70 -6.98
N THR A 169 -6.88 -3.30 -7.05
CA THR A 169 -5.91 -3.05 -8.11
C THR A 169 -6.39 -3.72 -9.38
N LEU A 170 -6.61 -2.96 -10.45
CA LEU A 170 -7.24 -3.47 -11.68
C LEU A 170 -6.50 -4.65 -12.29
N LEU A 171 -5.19 -4.55 -12.34
CA LEU A 171 -4.29 -5.51 -12.99
C LEU A 171 -3.10 -5.79 -12.07
N HIS A 172 -2.52 -6.97 -12.21
CA HIS A 172 -1.28 -7.33 -11.57
C HIS A 172 -0.26 -7.79 -12.62
N PHE A 173 0.41 -8.94 -12.48
CA PHE A 173 1.45 -9.38 -13.42
C PHE A 173 0.95 -9.77 -14.81
N THR A 174 -0.30 -10.18 -14.94
CA THR A 174 -0.84 -10.74 -16.17
C THR A 174 -1.93 -9.88 -16.77
N ARG A 175 -2.08 -9.96 -18.10
CA ARG A 175 -3.29 -9.49 -18.76
C ARG A 175 -4.50 -10.28 -18.28
N SER A 176 -5.65 -9.64 -18.28
CA SER A 176 -6.92 -10.27 -17.95
C SER A 176 -8.04 -9.80 -18.90
N ARG A 177 -9.27 -10.19 -18.61
CA ARG A 177 -10.44 -9.63 -19.29
C ARG A 177 -10.60 -8.13 -19.10
N ILE A 178 -9.95 -7.55 -18.06
CA ILE A 178 -10.00 -6.11 -17.73
C ILE A 178 -9.10 -5.32 -18.68
N GLY A 179 -7.88 -5.78 -18.93
CA GLY A 179 -6.89 -5.05 -19.73
C GLY A 179 -5.51 -5.65 -19.68
N VAL A 180 -4.50 -4.81 -19.89
CA VAL A 180 -3.09 -5.17 -20.00
C VAL A 180 -2.27 -4.55 -18.88
N SER A 181 -1.51 -5.40 -18.19
CA SER A 181 -0.56 -4.98 -17.16
C SER A 181 0.69 -4.33 -17.75
N SER A 182 1.35 -3.46 -17.01
CA SER A 182 2.67 -2.89 -17.37
C SER A 182 3.76 -3.96 -17.55
N PHE A 183 3.57 -5.16 -17.02
CA PHE A 183 4.45 -6.32 -17.21
C PHE A 183 4.40 -6.90 -18.61
N ASP A 184 3.27 -6.78 -19.34
CA ASP A 184 3.15 -7.26 -20.73
C ASP A 184 3.80 -6.25 -21.67
N ARG A 185 5.12 -6.35 -21.85
CA ARG A 185 5.95 -5.45 -22.67
C ARG A 185 5.57 -5.41 -24.15
N TRP A 186 4.82 -6.38 -24.63
CA TRP A 186 4.46 -6.53 -26.03
C TRP A 186 3.16 -5.79 -26.40
N ARG A 187 2.27 -5.54 -25.42
CA ARG A 187 0.93 -4.98 -25.64
C ARG A 187 0.70 -3.64 -24.94
N GLN A 188 1.77 -2.86 -24.75
CA GLN A 188 1.70 -1.58 -24.05
C GLN A 188 0.77 -0.54 -24.72
N HIS A 189 0.46 -0.73 -26.01
CA HIS A 189 -0.48 0.10 -26.75
C HIS A 189 -1.96 -0.28 -26.53
N GLN A 190 -2.24 -1.41 -25.89
CA GLN A 190 -3.60 -1.85 -25.57
C GLN A 190 -3.98 -1.37 -24.18
N GLY A 191 -5.10 -0.66 -24.05
CA GLY A 191 -5.64 -0.17 -22.80
C GLY A 191 -6.61 -1.16 -22.15
N LEU A 192 -7.64 -0.59 -21.49
CA LEU A 192 -8.74 -1.38 -20.94
C LEU A 192 -9.62 -1.95 -22.07
N THR A 193 -10.12 -3.15 -21.86
CA THR A 193 -11.16 -3.69 -22.73
C THR A 193 -12.50 -2.99 -22.46
N PRO A 194 -13.53 -3.17 -23.34
CA PRO A 194 -14.88 -2.68 -23.03
C PRO A 194 -15.39 -3.19 -21.67
N PHE A 195 -15.08 -4.44 -21.31
CA PHE A 195 -15.39 -4.97 -19.97
C PHE A 195 -14.59 -4.28 -18.87
N GLY A 196 -13.31 -3.99 -19.09
CA GLY A 196 -12.45 -3.29 -18.14
C GLY A 196 -12.99 -1.88 -17.81
N LYS A 197 -13.51 -1.17 -18.82
CA LYS A 197 -14.17 0.13 -18.62
C LYS A 197 -15.44 0.00 -17.76
N GLN A 198 -16.27 -0.99 -18.02
CA GLN A 198 -17.44 -1.31 -17.18
C GLN A 198 -17.04 -1.71 -15.75
N PHE A 199 -15.91 -2.43 -15.61
CA PHE A 199 -15.38 -2.83 -14.31
C PHE A 199 -14.96 -1.62 -13.46
N VAL A 200 -14.27 -0.64 -14.06
CA VAL A 200 -13.90 0.64 -13.37
C VAL A 200 -15.16 1.38 -12.90
N GLN A 201 -16.17 1.50 -13.76
CA GLN A 201 -17.43 2.16 -13.41
C GLN A 201 -18.19 1.42 -12.31
N ALA A 202 -18.19 0.08 -12.34
CA ALA A 202 -18.81 -0.74 -11.30
C ALA A 202 -18.09 -0.62 -9.95
N LEU A 203 -16.75 -0.55 -9.92
CA LEU A 203 -15.99 -0.29 -8.71
C LEU A 203 -16.39 1.06 -8.09
N ALA A 204 -16.46 2.11 -8.90
CA ALA A 204 -16.86 3.44 -8.45
C ALA A 204 -18.30 3.43 -7.89
N ALA A 205 -19.25 2.75 -8.54
CA ALA A 205 -20.62 2.62 -8.08
C ALA A 205 -20.73 1.89 -6.73
N GLU A 206 -19.91 0.88 -6.49
CA GLU A 206 -19.83 0.13 -5.22
C GLU A 206 -18.93 0.80 -4.19
N ARG A 207 -18.44 2.02 -4.47
CA ARG A 207 -17.52 2.75 -3.60
C ARG A 207 -16.24 1.97 -3.26
N ILE A 208 -15.78 1.13 -4.18
CA ILE A 208 -14.51 0.42 -4.07
C ILE A 208 -13.45 1.26 -4.76
N LEU A 209 -12.38 1.61 -4.05
CA LEU A 209 -11.28 2.40 -4.61
C LEU A 209 -10.64 1.71 -5.81
N VAL A 210 -10.46 2.48 -6.89
CA VAL A 210 -9.79 2.02 -8.10
C VAL A 210 -8.30 2.28 -7.97
N ASP A 211 -7.52 1.21 -7.91
CA ASP A 211 -6.06 1.28 -7.85
C ASP A 211 -5.43 1.02 -9.23
N LEU A 212 -4.65 1.98 -9.69
CA LEU A 212 -3.99 2.00 -11.00
C LEU A 212 -2.53 1.52 -10.93
N SER A 213 -2.08 0.94 -9.81
CA SER A 213 -0.79 0.27 -9.75
C SER A 213 -0.74 -0.89 -10.75
N HIS A 214 0.43 -1.19 -11.30
CA HIS A 214 0.65 -2.26 -12.31
C HIS A 214 -0.05 -2.11 -13.65
N ILE A 215 -0.92 -1.13 -13.85
CA ILE A 215 -1.54 -0.90 -15.15
C ILE A 215 -0.54 -0.31 -16.15
N ASN A 216 -0.66 -0.60 -17.43
CA ASN A 216 0.13 0.08 -18.46
C ASN A 216 -0.40 1.50 -18.73
N ALA A 217 0.39 2.33 -19.42
CA ALA A 217 0.02 3.72 -19.66
C ALA A 217 -1.31 3.87 -20.44
N ALA A 218 -1.57 3.05 -21.46
CA ALA A 218 -2.81 3.10 -22.22
C ALA A 218 -4.03 2.77 -21.32
N GLY A 219 -3.93 1.74 -20.50
CA GLY A 219 -4.98 1.36 -19.54
C GLY A 219 -5.17 2.38 -18.44
N PHE A 220 -4.10 3.05 -18.01
CA PHE A 220 -4.17 4.14 -17.05
C PHE A 220 -5.10 5.26 -17.56
N TRP A 221 -4.87 5.75 -18.78
CA TRP A 221 -5.69 6.82 -19.37
C TRP A 221 -7.13 6.36 -19.59
N ASP A 222 -7.34 5.15 -20.12
CA ASP A 222 -8.69 4.58 -20.23
C ASP A 222 -9.42 4.52 -18.87
N ALA A 223 -8.72 4.22 -17.79
CA ALA A 223 -9.32 4.18 -16.45
C ALA A 223 -9.66 5.59 -15.94
N ILE A 224 -8.76 6.57 -16.13
CA ILE A 224 -9.00 7.97 -15.79
C ILE A 224 -10.24 8.50 -16.54
N ASP A 225 -10.36 8.21 -17.83
CA ASP A 225 -11.48 8.65 -18.67
C ASP A 225 -12.82 7.99 -18.27
N CYS A 226 -12.76 6.77 -17.67
CA CYS A 226 -13.96 6.03 -17.28
C CYS A 226 -14.42 6.31 -15.85
N LEU A 227 -13.56 6.87 -15.00
CA LEU A 227 -13.92 7.22 -13.63
C LEU A 227 -14.93 8.38 -13.64
N PRO A 228 -16.03 8.27 -12.90
CA PRO A 228 -16.95 9.39 -12.71
C PRO A 228 -16.25 10.60 -12.10
N ASP A 229 -16.78 11.79 -12.37
CA ASP A 229 -16.30 13.02 -11.75
C ASP A 229 -16.44 12.94 -10.23
N GLY A 230 -15.44 13.47 -9.51
CA GLY A 230 -15.40 13.43 -8.05
C GLY A 230 -15.02 12.06 -7.45
N VAL A 231 -14.70 11.06 -8.26
CA VAL A 231 -14.17 9.77 -7.75
C VAL A 231 -12.64 9.77 -7.87
N PRO A 232 -11.91 9.85 -6.76
CA PRO A 232 -10.46 9.87 -6.77
C PRO A 232 -9.88 8.47 -7.08
N PRO A 233 -8.95 8.36 -8.06
CA PRO A 233 -8.13 7.16 -8.22
C PRO A 233 -7.01 7.11 -7.19
N VAL A 234 -6.46 5.92 -6.99
CA VAL A 234 -5.20 5.76 -6.24
C VAL A 234 -4.16 5.03 -7.09
N VAL A 235 -2.88 5.31 -6.84
CA VAL A 235 -1.75 4.50 -7.29
C VAL A 235 -1.00 4.08 -6.04
N THR A 236 -1.27 2.90 -5.53
CA THR A 236 -0.91 2.56 -4.15
C THR A 236 0.56 2.30 -3.92
N HIS A 237 1.31 1.82 -4.94
CA HIS A 237 2.74 1.53 -4.83
C HIS A 237 3.42 1.70 -6.19
N THR A 238 4.17 2.79 -6.36
CA THR A 238 4.90 3.10 -7.59
C THR A 238 6.08 4.02 -7.30
N GLY A 239 7.04 4.07 -8.23
CA GLY A 239 7.98 5.18 -8.32
C GLY A 239 7.53 6.15 -9.40
N VAL A 240 8.37 7.18 -9.68
CA VAL A 240 8.11 8.19 -10.73
C VAL A 240 9.27 8.24 -11.71
N LYS A 241 8.95 8.42 -13.01
CA LYS A 241 9.94 8.43 -14.09
C LYS A 241 10.89 9.62 -14.00
N GLY A 242 10.44 10.74 -13.46
CA GLY A 242 11.28 11.92 -13.25
C GLY A 242 12.49 11.67 -12.34
N VAL A 243 12.45 10.65 -11.48
CA VAL A 243 13.58 10.23 -10.62
C VAL A 243 14.25 8.95 -11.16
N CYS A 244 13.45 7.93 -11.50
CA CYS A 244 13.95 6.67 -12.02
C CYS A 244 13.09 6.22 -13.21
N ASP A 245 13.56 6.50 -14.43
CA ASP A 245 12.82 6.19 -15.65
C ASP A 245 12.89 4.70 -15.98
N ILE A 246 11.91 3.96 -15.48
CA ILE A 246 11.66 2.56 -15.76
C ILE A 246 10.19 2.34 -16.13
N TRP A 247 9.92 1.20 -16.74
CA TRP A 247 8.58 0.82 -17.22
C TRP A 247 7.51 0.71 -16.12
N ARG A 248 7.92 0.48 -14.87
CA ARG A 248 7.03 0.31 -13.71
C ARG A 248 6.54 1.64 -13.14
N ASN A 249 7.31 2.71 -13.36
CA ASN A 249 7.09 4.02 -12.77
C ASN A 249 6.15 4.88 -13.63
N ILE A 250 5.37 5.72 -12.98
CA ILE A 250 4.45 6.65 -13.64
C ILE A 250 5.18 7.94 -14.06
N ASP A 251 4.63 8.63 -15.06
CA ASP A 251 5.17 9.89 -15.54
C ASP A 251 4.43 11.11 -14.95
N ASP A 252 4.92 12.32 -15.27
CA ASP A 252 4.40 13.58 -14.75
C ASP A 252 2.93 13.83 -15.15
N ALA A 253 2.53 13.41 -16.35
CA ALA A 253 1.14 13.57 -16.80
C ALA A 253 0.20 12.68 -15.96
N GLN A 254 0.64 11.47 -15.65
CA GLN A 254 -0.11 10.53 -14.79
C GLN A 254 -0.18 11.04 -13.35
N ILE A 255 0.91 11.64 -12.83
CA ILE A 255 0.93 12.26 -11.49
C ILE A 255 -0.13 13.38 -11.44
N ARG A 256 -0.13 14.30 -12.43
CA ARG A 256 -1.10 15.39 -12.49
C ARG A 256 -2.54 14.88 -12.56
N ALA A 257 -2.81 13.88 -13.39
CA ALA A 257 -4.14 13.30 -13.53
C ALA A 257 -4.69 12.71 -12.23
N VAL A 258 -3.84 12.04 -11.42
CA VAL A 258 -4.24 11.53 -10.10
C VAL A 258 -4.50 12.68 -9.14
N ALA A 259 -3.61 13.68 -9.10
CA ALA A 259 -3.71 14.83 -8.20
C ALA A 259 -4.94 15.69 -8.49
N GLU A 260 -5.21 16.03 -9.77
CA GLU A 260 -6.35 16.83 -10.21
C GLU A 260 -7.70 16.17 -9.86
N ARG A 261 -7.74 14.84 -9.80
CA ARG A 261 -8.92 14.08 -9.36
C ARG A 261 -8.99 13.87 -7.84
N GLY A 262 -8.12 14.52 -7.05
CA GLY A 262 -8.09 14.37 -5.61
C GLY A 262 -7.55 13.02 -5.12
N GLY A 263 -6.87 12.25 -5.98
CA GLY A 263 -6.28 10.97 -5.63
C GLY A 263 -5.00 11.08 -4.81
N THR A 264 -4.36 9.93 -4.57
CA THR A 264 -3.04 9.87 -3.90
C THR A 264 -2.16 8.77 -4.49
N ILE A 265 -0.84 8.95 -4.38
CA ILE A 265 0.19 8.10 -4.96
C ILE A 265 1.12 7.62 -3.83
N GLY A 266 1.07 6.32 -3.53
CA GLY A 266 1.98 5.68 -2.59
C GLY A 266 3.34 5.40 -3.24
N VAL A 267 4.41 5.86 -2.60
CA VAL A 267 5.77 5.60 -3.09
C VAL A 267 6.24 4.23 -2.64
N ILE A 268 6.67 3.42 -3.61
CA ILE A 268 7.18 2.06 -3.38
C ILE A 268 8.57 2.05 -2.75
N PHE A 269 8.88 1.01 -1.95
CA PHE A 269 10.19 0.86 -1.30
C PHE A 269 11.11 -0.15 -2.01
N GLU A 270 10.72 -0.68 -3.17
CA GLU A 270 11.59 -1.56 -3.97
C GLU A 270 12.79 -0.77 -4.52
N ARG A 271 13.97 -1.07 -4.01
CA ARG A 271 15.22 -0.34 -4.33
C ARG A 271 15.58 -0.30 -5.82
N ASN A 272 15.11 -1.27 -6.62
CA ASN A 272 15.37 -1.28 -8.06
C ASN A 272 14.37 -0.41 -8.85
N PHE A 273 13.27 0.01 -8.21
CA PHE A 273 12.29 0.91 -8.81
C PHE A 273 12.52 2.36 -8.40
N ILE A 274 13.18 2.59 -7.25
CA ILE A 274 13.51 3.95 -6.81
C ILE A 274 14.88 4.44 -7.31
N ALA A 275 15.78 3.54 -7.72
CA ALA A 275 17.08 3.95 -8.26
C ALA A 275 17.70 2.88 -9.18
N ARG A 276 18.36 3.33 -10.26
CA ARG A 276 19.09 2.44 -11.16
C ARG A 276 20.48 2.06 -10.60
N HIS A 277 21.20 3.02 -10.07
CA HIS A 277 22.57 2.84 -9.61
C HIS A 277 22.61 2.44 -8.13
N ARG A 278 23.46 1.45 -7.79
CA ARG A 278 23.56 0.88 -6.44
C ARG A 278 23.74 1.93 -5.34
N GLN A 279 24.56 2.95 -5.58
CA GLN A 279 24.85 4.02 -4.62
C GLN A 279 23.63 4.89 -4.24
N HIS A 280 22.57 4.88 -5.07
CA HIS A 280 21.33 5.61 -4.85
C HIS A 280 20.18 4.70 -4.36
N LYS A 281 20.41 3.39 -4.17
CA LYS A 281 19.42 2.44 -3.64
C LYS A 281 19.34 2.54 -2.12
N GLN A 282 19.12 3.75 -1.62
CA GLN A 282 19.01 4.11 -0.21
C GLN A 282 17.65 4.73 0.08
N MET A 283 17.25 4.77 1.35
CA MET A 283 15.99 5.31 1.81
C MET A 283 15.73 6.73 1.31
N ARG A 284 16.73 7.60 1.28
CA ARG A 284 16.60 8.97 0.75
C ARG A 284 16.01 9.04 -0.66
N SER A 285 16.22 8.02 -1.50
CA SER A 285 15.63 7.98 -2.84
C SER A 285 14.11 7.79 -2.82
N ILE A 286 13.55 7.19 -1.77
CA ILE A 286 12.09 7.19 -1.55
C ILE A 286 11.60 8.64 -1.41
N VAL A 287 12.30 9.45 -0.61
CA VAL A 287 11.95 10.87 -0.41
C VAL A 287 12.21 11.71 -1.68
N ASP A 288 13.17 11.32 -2.54
CA ASP A 288 13.34 11.95 -3.87
C ASP A 288 12.09 11.75 -4.75
N HIS A 289 11.52 10.56 -4.76
CA HIS A 289 10.25 10.29 -5.46
C HIS A 289 9.09 11.10 -4.87
N MET A 290 8.99 11.18 -3.55
CA MET A 290 7.99 12.02 -2.88
C MET A 290 8.14 13.48 -3.26
N ALA A 291 9.37 14.01 -3.26
CA ALA A 291 9.66 15.39 -3.66
C ALA A 291 9.25 15.67 -5.11
N HIS A 292 9.48 14.74 -6.02
CA HIS A 292 9.06 14.87 -7.41
C HIS A 292 7.53 14.89 -7.55
N ILE A 293 6.81 14.00 -6.84
CA ILE A 293 5.35 14.00 -6.84
C ILE A 293 4.81 15.34 -6.31
N ILE A 294 5.41 15.87 -5.23
CA ILE A 294 5.03 17.19 -4.67
C ILE A 294 5.22 18.30 -5.70
N ALA A 295 6.36 18.29 -6.41
CA ALA A 295 6.67 19.31 -7.40
C ALA A 295 5.71 19.30 -8.60
N VAL A 296 5.17 18.13 -8.96
CA VAL A 296 4.32 17.95 -10.15
C VAL A 296 2.83 17.99 -9.81
N GLY A 297 2.40 17.37 -8.71
CA GLY A 297 0.99 17.17 -8.34
C GLY A 297 0.59 17.80 -7.01
N GLY A 298 1.53 18.39 -6.27
CA GLY A 298 1.27 18.97 -4.95
C GLY A 298 1.39 17.97 -3.79
N GLU A 299 1.46 18.49 -2.58
CA GLU A 299 1.71 17.69 -1.36
C GLU A 299 0.53 16.80 -0.97
N ASP A 300 -0.68 17.09 -1.45
CA ASP A 300 -1.88 16.29 -1.19
C ASP A 300 -1.92 14.99 -2.02
N ALA A 301 -1.01 14.85 -3.01
CA ALA A 301 -0.95 13.69 -3.89
C ALA A 301 0.00 12.57 -3.39
N VAL A 302 0.72 12.74 -2.29
CA VAL A 302 1.77 11.80 -1.84
C VAL A 302 1.32 10.97 -0.64
N SER A 303 1.62 9.67 -0.66
CA SER A 303 1.39 8.73 0.45
C SER A 303 2.50 7.68 0.55
N LEU A 304 2.46 6.87 1.61
CA LEU A 304 3.30 5.69 1.76
C LEU A 304 2.64 4.49 1.06
N GLY A 305 3.41 3.74 0.29
CA GLY A 305 2.95 2.53 -0.39
C GLY A 305 4.08 1.56 -0.55
N SER A 306 4.52 1.00 0.56
CA SER A 306 5.81 0.33 0.68
C SER A 306 5.99 -0.89 -0.22
N ASP A 307 4.92 -1.63 -0.46
CA ASP A 307 4.95 -2.97 -1.09
C ASP A 307 5.70 -4.01 -0.20
N TYR A 308 5.68 -3.80 1.15
CA TYR A 308 6.32 -4.74 2.07
C TYR A 308 5.85 -6.16 1.83
N ASP A 309 6.81 -7.07 1.89
CA ASP A 309 6.61 -8.51 1.68
C ASP A 309 6.12 -8.92 0.28
N GLY A 310 5.99 -7.96 -0.66
CA GLY A 310 5.57 -8.17 -2.05
C GLY A 310 6.68 -8.70 -2.97
N MET A 311 7.57 -9.53 -2.45
CA MET A 311 8.77 -10.02 -3.14
C MET A 311 9.74 -8.90 -3.54
N ILE A 312 9.71 -7.80 -2.81
CA ILE A 312 10.58 -6.64 -3.00
C ILE A 312 11.87 -6.74 -2.21
N THR A 313 12.85 -5.94 -2.61
CA THR A 313 14.08 -5.74 -1.87
C THR A 313 14.18 -4.28 -1.41
N LEU A 314 14.14 -4.10 -0.09
CA LEU A 314 14.22 -2.77 0.53
C LEU A 314 15.55 -2.07 0.23
N PRO A 315 15.62 -0.73 0.36
CA PRO A 315 16.87 0.02 0.32
C PRO A 315 17.93 -0.57 1.25
N PHE A 316 19.21 -0.36 0.93
CA PHE A 316 20.30 -0.99 1.69
C PHE A 316 20.40 -0.54 3.15
N ASP A 317 19.86 0.64 3.45
CA ASP A 317 19.81 1.29 4.76
C ASP A 317 18.43 1.22 5.42
N PHE A 318 17.57 0.30 4.96
CA PHE A 318 16.20 0.14 5.44
C PHE A 318 15.87 -1.35 5.62
N THR A 319 15.49 -1.77 6.83
CA THR A 319 15.40 -3.20 7.16
C THR A 319 13.96 -3.72 7.19
N ASP A 320 13.05 -3.02 7.85
CA ASP A 320 11.65 -3.40 8.00
C ASP A 320 10.79 -2.18 8.40
N ILE A 321 9.52 -2.39 8.63
CA ILE A 321 8.54 -1.35 8.94
C ILE A 321 8.94 -0.43 10.11
N ARG A 322 9.79 -0.88 11.05
CA ARG A 322 10.29 -0.07 12.19
C ARG A 322 11.28 1.01 11.77
N TRP A 323 11.79 0.96 10.53
CA TRP A 323 12.69 1.98 9.97
C TRP A 323 11.96 3.19 9.37
N GLN A 324 10.63 3.21 9.32
CA GLN A 324 9.88 4.32 8.73
C GLN A 324 10.20 5.71 9.32
N PRO A 325 10.51 5.90 10.64
CA PRO A 325 10.91 7.21 11.14
C PRO A 325 12.13 7.81 10.44
N VAL A 326 12.99 7.01 9.80
CA VAL A 326 14.14 7.50 9.02
C VAL A 326 13.69 8.34 7.81
N LEU A 327 12.50 8.03 7.24
CA LEU A 327 11.89 8.86 6.19
C LEU A 327 11.53 10.25 6.73
N VAL A 328 11.02 10.32 7.96
CA VAL A 328 10.65 11.58 8.60
C VAL A 328 11.89 12.44 8.87
N ASP A 329 12.97 11.82 9.32
CA ASP A 329 14.25 12.52 9.53
C ASP A 329 14.78 13.13 8.23
N GLU A 330 14.78 12.38 7.14
CA GLU A 330 15.17 12.88 5.83
C GLU A 330 14.26 14.01 5.33
N MET A 331 12.93 13.92 5.56
CA MET A 331 11.99 14.99 5.22
C MET A 331 12.26 16.27 6.02
N LEU A 332 12.54 16.15 7.33
CA LEU A 332 12.93 17.28 8.20
C LEU A 332 14.25 17.90 7.75
N LEU A 333 15.27 17.09 7.41
CA LEU A 333 16.55 17.57 6.88
C LEU A 333 16.39 18.35 5.57
N ARG A 334 15.35 18.04 4.77
CA ARG A 334 14.99 18.82 3.56
C ARG A 334 14.17 20.07 3.87
N GLY A 335 13.89 20.36 5.13
CA GLY A 335 13.12 21.53 5.56
C GLY A 335 11.62 21.42 5.28
N TRP A 336 11.08 20.21 5.17
CA TRP A 336 9.64 20.04 5.01
C TRP A 336 8.91 20.34 6.32
N SER A 337 7.73 21.01 6.21
CA SER A 337 6.90 21.31 7.36
C SER A 337 6.29 20.03 7.95
N GLU A 338 6.06 20.04 9.27
CA GLU A 338 5.36 18.95 9.98
C GLU A 338 3.99 18.66 9.36
N ALA A 339 3.24 19.69 8.99
CA ALA A 339 1.95 19.54 8.31
C ALA A 339 2.04 18.75 7.00
N ARG A 340 3.09 18.99 6.18
CA ARG A 340 3.35 18.22 4.96
C ARG A 340 3.70 16.78 5.28
N ILE A 341 4.53 16.55 6.30
CA ILE A 341 4.93 15.22 6.73
C ILE A 341 3.71 14.41 7.20
N HIS A 342 2.84 14.99 8.00
CA HIS A 342 1.57 14.37 8.42
C HIS A 342 0.68 13.98 7.23
N LYS A 343 0.57 14.86 6.22
CA LYS A 343 -0.16 14.55 4.99
C LYS A 343 0.37 13.29 4.31
N ILE A 344 1.68 13.21 4.13
CA ILE A 344 2.36 12.10 3.46
C ILE A 344 2.23 10.80 4.25
N LEU A 345 2.40 10.86 5.55
CA LEU A 345 2.36 9.67 6.40
C LEU A 345 0.99 8.99 6.43
N GLY A 346 -0.13 9.74 6.33
CA GLY A 346 -1.45 9.09 6.33
C GLY A 346 -2.63 9.99 5.98
N LEU A 347 -2.57 11.32 6.24
CA LEU A 347 -3.73 12.18 6.08
C LEU A 347 -4.24 12.25 4.63
N ASN A 348 -3.34 12.15 3.63
CA ASN A 348 -3.74 12.14 2.23
C ASN A 348 -4.57 10.90 1.88
N PHE A 349 -4.18 9.73 2.37
CA PHE A 349 -4.98 8.53 2.18
C PHE A 349 -6.31 8.59 2.93
N LEU A 350 -6.29 9.08 4.20
CA LEU A 350 -7.52 9.25 4.98
C LEU A 350 -8.51 10.22 4.33
N ARG A 351 -8.02 11.26 3.66
CA ARG A 351 -8.86 12.16 2.86
C ARG A 351 -9.59 11.39 1.76
N VAL A 352 -8.87 10.55 1.00
CA VAL A 352 -9.44 9.72 -0.06
C VAL A 352 -10.46 8.71 0.49
N ILE A 353 -10.14 8.02 1.58
CA ILE A 353 -11.08 7.07 2.22
C ILE A 353 -12.34 7.81 2.69
N ARG A 354 -12.20 8.98 3.33
CA ARG A 354 -13.34 9.78 3.80
C ARG A 354 -14.25 10.23 2.66
N GLU A 355 -13.69 10.52 1.49
CA GLU A 355 -14.46 10.92 0.31
C GLU A 355 -15.22 9.75 -0.32
N VAL A 356 -14.57 8.60 -0.47
CA VAL A 356 -15.16 7.45 -1.17
C VAL A 356 -16.00 6.58 -0.23
N ARG A 357 -15.54 6.37 1.00
CA ARG A 357 -16.16 5.50 2.01
C ARG A 357 -16.24 6.18 3.37
N PRO A 358 -17.09 7.20 3.54
CA PRO A 358 -17.22 7.93 4.81
C PRO A 358 -17.76 7.05 5.95
N GLN A 359 -18.72 6.12 5.61
CA GLN A 359 -19.39 5.19 6.54
C GLN A 359 -19.30 3.77 6.03
#